data_ae621347fce33fc34b599c7a8485a69f
#
_entry.id   ae621347fce33fc34b599c7a8485a69f
#
_cell.length_a   1.000
_cell.length_b   1.000
_cell.length_c   1.000
_cell.angle_alpha   90.00
_cell.angle_beta   90.00
_cell.angle_gamma   90.00
#
_symmetry.space_group_name_H-M   'P 1'
#
loop_
_entity.id
_entity.type
_entity.pdbx_description
1 polymer ?
#
loop_
_entity_poly.entity_id
_entity_poly.type
_entity_poly.pdbx_seq_one_letter_code
_entity_poly.pdbx_strand_id
1 'polypeptide(L)'
;MAENPNPKPRYPIQTIIDKLGIKAPCYHYGDTIAKIPYTLSEQRPAKRGKLVLVTAITPTAAGEGKTTTVIGLGQAMNRLNKKAIVTLREPSLGPVFGLKGGATGGGLSQVLPMEEINLHFTGDIHAVTTAHNLLSAMIDAHIHFNNETELLPGSIYWPRVMDMNDRSLRQIIVGLGGSGNGIPREDSFRITSEATVIRKESSLGMPFPEPPSP
;
A
#
# COMPACT_ATOMS: atom_id res chain seq x y z
N MET A 1 -8.21 -30.08 22.25
CA MET A 1 -7.38 -28.86 22.21
C MET A 1 -7.92 -28.01 21.07
N ALA A 2 -8.44 -26.82 21.36
CA ALA A 2 -8.88 -25.91 20.28
C ALA A 2 -7.65 -25.58 19.44
N GLU A 3 -7.71 -25.82 18.13
CA GLU A 3 -6.68 -25.38 17.20
C GLU A 3 -6.48 -23.89 17.36
N ASN A 4 -5.23 -23.46 17.47
CA ASN A 4 -4.88 -22.05 17.55
C ASN A 4 -5.47 -21.34 16.32
N PRO A 5 -6.39 -20.39 16.47
CA PRO A 5 -7.03 -19.70 15.35
C PRO A 5 -6.02 -18.91 14.48
N ASN A 6 -4.79 -18.73 14.94
CA ASN A 6 -3.70 -18.05 14.25
C ASN A 6 -2.52 -19.00 14.01
N PRO A 7 -2.48 -19.73 12.90
CA PRO A 7 -1.35 -20.58 12.58
C PRO A 7 -0.10 -19.71 12.38
N LYS A 8 0.98 -20.06 13.08
CA LYS A 8 2.28 -19.42 12.88
C LYS A 8 2.86 -19.78 11.50
N PRO A 9 3.68 -18.91 10.89
CA PRO A 9 4.42 -19.25 9.69
C PRO A 9 5.19 -20.54 9.86
N ARG A 10 5.10 -21.43 8.88
CA ARG A 10 5.74 -22.75 8.94
C ARG A 10 7.25 -22.68 8.78
N TYR A 11 7.74 -21.63 8.11
CA TYR A 11 9.15 -21.44 7.79
C TYR A 11 9.57 -19.99 8.05
N PRO A 12 10.83 -19.79 8.50
CA PRO A 12 11.42 -18.45 8.52
C PRO A 12 11.46 -17.87 7.11
N ILE A 13 11.37 -16.53 7.01
CA ILE A 13 11.38 -15.81 5.72
C ILE A 13 12.66 -16.08 4.93
N GLN A 14 13.78 -16.32 5.59
CA GLN A 14 15.04 -16.67 4.94
C GLN A 14 14.90 -17.93 4.08
N THR A 15 14.21 -18.96 4.57
CA THR A 15 13.93 -20.17 3.79
C THR A 15 13.18 -19.88 2.49
N ILE A 16 12.26 -18.91 2.52
CA ILE A 16 11.51 -18.49 1.33
C ILE A 16 12.41 -17.71 0.39
N ILE A 17 13.25 -16.80 0.89
CA ILE A 17 14.23 -16.04 0.12
C ILE A 17 15.19 -16.97 -0.64
N ASP A 18 15.71 -18.00 0.06
CA ASP A 18 16.60 -19.00 -0.50
C ASP A 18 15.91 -19.81 -1.61
N LYS A 19 14.66 -20.25 -1.36
CA LYS A 19 13.83 -20.97 -2.33
C LYS A 19 13.56 -20.17 -3.59
N LEU A 20 13.42 -18.85 -3.46
CA LEU A 20 13.23 -17.92 -4.58
C LEU A 20 14.53 -17.68 -5.34
N GLY A 21 15.69 -18.08 -4.79
CA GLY A 21 17.02 -17.83 -5.36
C GLY A 21 17.41 -16.36 -5.37
N ILE A 22 16.94 -15.59 -4.40
CA ILE A 22 17.27 -14.18 -4.23
C ILE A 22 18.64 -14.10 -3.57
N LYS A 23 19.63 -13.58 -4.30
CA LYS A 23 21.03 -13.44 -3.82
C LYS A 23 21.36 -12.02 -3.33
N ALA A 24 20.46 -11.06 -3.55
CA ALA A 24 20.64 -9.71 -3.04
C ALA A 24 20.44 -9.66 -1.52
N PRO A 25 21.13 -8.76 -0.81
CA PRO A 25 20.89 -8.56 0.62
C PRO A 25 19.45 -8.09 0.84
N CYS A 26 18.71 -8.82 1.66
CA CYS A 26 17.36 -8.46 2.06
C CYS A 26 17.37 -7.86 3.46
N TYR A 27 16.46 -6.91 3.72
CA TYR A 27 16.29 -6.33 5.06
C TYR A 27 15.22 -7.12 5.81
N HIS A 28 15.60 -7.80 6.88
CA HIS A 28 14.69 -8.62 7.68
C HIS A 28 13.96 -7.77 8.73
N TYR A 29 12.69 -8.02 8.86
CA TYR A 29 11.83 -7.53 9.95
C TYR A 29 11.34 -8.73 10.75
N GLY A 30 12.11 -9.13 11.77
CA GLY A 30 11.89 -10.38 12.48
C GLY A 30 12.13 -11.61 11.59
N ASP A 31 11.47 -12.71 11.91
CA ASP A 31 11.64 -14.00 11.25
C ASP A 31 10.67 -14.23 10.08
N THR A 32 9.68 -13.36 9.91
CA THR A 32 8.52 -13.61 9.04
C THR A 32 8.40 -12.68 7.86
N ILE A 33 9.10 -11.54 7.88
CA ILE A 33 8.99 -10.47 6.89
C ILE A 33 10.39 -10.05 6.41
N ALA A 34 10.53 -9.78 5.13
CA ALA A 34 11.74 -9.19 4.56
C ALA A 34 11.42 -8.19 3.45
N LYS A 35 12.22 -7.14 3.33
CA LYS A 35 12.21 -6.21 2.19
C LYS A 35 13.28 -6.60 1.20
N ILE A 36 12.89 -6.68 -0.07
CA ILE A 36 13.77 -6.98 -1.19
C ILE A 36 14.10 -5.65 -1.89
N PRO A 37 15.40 -5.33 -2.11
CA PRO A 37 15.77 -4.13 -2.85
C PRO A 37 15.16 -4.13 -4.26
N TYR A 38 14.54 -3.02 -4.66
CA TYR A 38 13.96 -2.90 -6.00
C TYR A 38 15.00 -2.98 -7.13
N THR A 39 16.24 -2.59 -6.85
CA THR A 39 17.39 -2.69 -7.77
C THR A 39 17.68 -4.12 -8.23
N LEU A 40 17.15 -5.13 -7.53
CA LEU A 40 17.24 -6.52 -7.98
C LEU A 40 16.57 -6.72 -9.34
N SER A 41 15.52 -5.98 -9.65
CA SER A 41 14.82 -6.06 -10.93
C SER A 41 15.68 -5.57 -12.11
N GLU A 42 16.61 -4.64 -11.87
CA GLU A 42 17.51 -4.06 -12.87
C GLU A 42 18.62 -5.02 -13.27
N GLN A 43 19.00 -5.94 -12.38
CA GLN A 43 20.13 -6.87 -12.55
C GLN A 43 19.76 -8.18 -13.26
N ARG A 44 18.49 -8.42 -13.56
CA ARG A 44 18.05 -9.71 -14.10
C ARG A 44 17.95 -9.70 -15.61
N PRO A 45 18.54 -10.71 -16.29
CA PRO A 45 18.29 -10.93 -17.71
C PRO A 45 16.80 -11.22 -17.92
N ALA A 46 16.27 -10.76 -19.04
CA ALA A 46 14.84 -10.75 -19.38
C ALA A 46 14.20 -12.14 -19.60
N LYS A 47 14.49 -13.14 -18.78
CA LYS A 47 13.68 -14.36 -18.72
C LYS A 47 12.37 -14.03 -18.05
N ARG A 48 11.36 -13.78 -18.88
CA ARG A 48 10.00 -13.43 -18.41
C ARG A 48 9.24 -14.70 -18.06
N GLY A 49 8.77 -14.80 -16.82
CA GLY A 49 7.74 -15.75 -16.43
C GLY A 49 6.39 -15.39 -17.07
N LYS A 50 5.40 -16.27 -16.96
CA LYS A 50 4.02 -15.97 -17.34
C LYS A 50 3.36 -15.13 -16.26
N LEU A 51 2.71 -14.04 -16.65
CA LEU A 51 1.89 -13.22 -15.76
C LEU A 51 0.44 -13.72 -15.81
N VAL A 52 -0.12 -14.00 -14.62
CA VAL A 52 -1.53 -14.33 -14.46
C VAL A 52 -2.19 -13.22 -13.63
N LEU A 53 -3.10 -12.47 -14.24
CA LEU A 53 -3.86 -11.43 -13.58
C LEU A 53 -5.19 -12.00 -13.06
N VAL A 54 -5.44 -11.84 -11.75
CA VAL A 54 -6.73 -12.14 -11.12
C VAL A 54 -7.44 -10.83 -10.83
N THR A 55 -8.58 -10.61 -11.47
CA THR A 55 -9.36 -9.39 -11.38
C THR A 55 -10.86 -9.68 -11.26
N ALA A 56 -11.66 -8.64 -11.05
CA ALA A 56 -13.12 -8.71 -11.09
C ALA A 56 -13.67 -7.53 -11.90
N ILE A 57 -14.82 -7.73 -12.52
CA ILE A 57 -15.44 -6.74 -13.40
C ILE A 57 -15.99 -5.57 -12.57
N THR A 58 -16.67 -5.86 -11.47
CA THR A 58 -17.35 -4.86 -10.63
C THR A 58 -17.00 -5.07 -9.17
N PRO A 59 -16.68 -4.02 -8.40
CA PRO A 59 -16.48 -4.13 -6.96
C PRO A 59 -17.83 -4.33 -6.25
N THR A 60 -17.84 -5.16 -5.20
CA THR A 60 -18.99 -5.35 -4.31
C THR A 60 -18.64 -5.01 -2.87
N ALA A 61 -19.63 -4.71 -2.04
CA ALA A 61 -19.42 -4.39 -0.63
C ALA A 61 -18.77 -5.54 0.15
N ALA A 62 -19.15 -6.79 -0.15
CA ALA A 62 -18.60 -7.98 0.49
C ALA A 62 -17.20 -8.39 -0.04
N GLY A 63 -16.78 -7.84 -1.19
CA GLY A 63 -15.57 -8.25 -1.92
C GLY A 63 -15.80 -9.47 -2.82
N GLU A 64 -14.99 -9.62 -3.87
CA GLU A 64 -15.13 -10.64 -4.91
C GLU A 64 -14.18 -11.84 -4.73
N GLY A 65 -13.47 -11.91 -3.61
CA GLY A 65 -12.56 -13.00 -3.32
C GLY A 65 -11.28 -13.05 -4.17
N LYS A 66 -10.90 -11.94 -4.85
CA LYS A 66 -9.68 -11.88 -5.69
C LYS A 66 -8.43 -12.35 -4.95
N THR A 67 -8.21 -11.85 -3.74
CA THR A 67 -7.05 -12.18 -2.92
C THR A 67 -7.06 -13.65 -2.55
N THR A 68 -8.17 -14.19 -2.06
CA THR A 68 -8.33 -15.60 -1.70
C THR A 68 -8.07 -16.50 -2.91
N THR A 69 -8.59 -16.13 -4.07
CA THR A 69 -8.40 -16.88 -5.32
C THR A 69 -6.94 -16.90 -5.76
N VAL A 70 -6.25 -15.77 -5.73
CA VAL A 70 -4.85 -15.70 -6.17
C VAL A 70 -3.92 -16.44 -5.22
N ILE A 71 -4.20 -16.41 -3.92
CA ILE A 71 -3.43 -17.17 -2.91
C ILE A 71 -3.66 -18.67 -3.13
N GLY A 72 -4.92 -19.11 -3.27
CA GLY A 72 -5.26 -20.50 -3.55
C GLY A 72 -4.63 -21.01 -4.85
N LEU A 73 -4.61 -20.19 -5.90
CA LEU A 73 -3.91 -20.52 -7.15
C LEU A 73 -2.40 -20.70 -6.93
N GLY A 74 -1.77 -19.80 -6.17
CA GLY A 74 -0.35 -19.90 -5.81
C GLY A 74 -0.04 -21.17 -5.02
N GLN A 75 -0.89 -21.53 -4.06
CA GLN A 75 -0.78 -22.81 -3.32
C GLN A 75 -0.93 -24.02 -4.24
N ALA A 76 -1.90 -24.02 -5.14
CA ALA A 76 -2.10 -25.10 -6.12
C ALA A 76 -0.89 -25.26 -7.06
N MET A 77 -0.33 -24.16 -7.55
CA MET A 77 0.87 -24.17 -8.38
C MET A 77 2.06 -24.78 -7.62
N ASN A 78 2.24 -24.44 -6.34
CA ASN A 78 3.29 -25.04 -5.50
C ASN A 78 3.10 -26.54 -5.33
N ARG A 79 1.87 -27.02 -5.10
CA ARG A 79 1.57 -28.46 -5.02
C ARG A 79 1.87 -29.22 -6.31
N LEU A 80 1.73 -28.55 -7.45
CA LEU A 80 2.08 -29.07 -8.77
C LEU A 80 3.57 -28.89 -9.13
N ASN A 81 4.41 -28.55 -8.14
CA ASN A 81 5.84 -28.28 -8.32
C ASN A 81 6.14 -27.19 -9.38
N LYS A 82 5.22 -26.25 -9.59
CA LYS A 82 5.44 -25.11 -10.46
C LYS A 82 6.03 -23.95 -9.67
N LYS A 83 7.02 -23.26 -10.24
CA LYS A 83 7.57 -22.05 -9.65
C LYS A 83 6.59 -20.90 -9.87
N ALA A 84 5.96 -20.45 -8.81
CA ALA A 84 5.01 -19.35 -8.82
C ALA A 84 5.27 -18.40 -7.65
N ILE A 85 5.10 -17.11 -7.89
CA ILE A 85 5.12 -16.05 -6.88
C ILE A 85 3.76 -15.35 -6.94
N VAL A 86 3.14 -15.19 -5.79
CA VAL A 86 1.91 -14.41 -5.64
C VAL A 86 2.29 -12.98 -5.28
N THR A 87 1.75 -12.03 -6.02
CA THR A 87 1.88 -10.60 -5.72
C THR A 87 0.54 -10.05 -5.27
N LEU A 88 0.51 -9.42 -4.12
CA LEU A 88 -0.68 -8.87 -3.50
C LEU A 88 -0.44 -7.39 -3.19
N ARG A 89 -1.53 -6.65 -3.11
CA ARG A 89 -1.49 -5.30 -2.56
C ARG A 89 -1.49 -5.38 -1.04
N GLU A 90 -0.80 -4.44 -0.38
CA GLU A 90 -0.88 -4.25 1.06
C GLU A 90 -2.35 -4.07 1.49
N PRO A 91 -2.81 -4.74 2.58
CA PRO A 91 -4.13 -4.51 3.13
C PRO A 91 -4.23 -3.10 3.72
N SER A 92 -5.36 -2.42 3.49
CA SER A 92 -5.70 -1.19 4.19
C SER A 92 -6.27 -1.52 5.57
N LEU A 93 -5.79 -0.83 6.60
CA LEU A 93 -6.22 -1.05 7.99
C LEU A 93 -7.72 -0.76 8.17
N GLY A 94 -8.23 0.30 7.56
CA GLY A 94 -9.64 0.68 7.66
C GLY A 94 -10.62 -0.44 7.27
N PRO A 95 -10.50 -1.06 6.09
CA PRO A 95 -11.31 -2.20 5.68
C PRO A 95 -11.16 -3.46 6.54
N VAL A 96 -10.02 -3.68 7.20
CA VAL A 96 -9.81 -4.84 8.10
C VAL A 96 -10.79 -4.82 9.28
N PHE A 97 -11.08 -3.65 9.81
CA PHE A 97 -12.06 -3.46 10.89
C PHE A 97 -13.49 -3.17 10.39
N GLY A 98 -13.72 -3.25 9.09
CA GLY A 98 -15.01 -3.01 8.46
C GLY A 98 -15.68 -4.29 7.93
N LEU A 99 -16.43 -4.11 6.84
CA LEU A 99 -17.20 -5.20 6.20
C LEU A 99 -16.35 -6.11 5.32
N LYS A 100 -15.13 -5.72 4.96
CA LYS A 100 -14.22 -6.49 4.10
C LYS A 100 -13.17 -7.16 4.97
N GLY A 101 -12.95 -8.46 4.75
CA GLY A 101 -11.84 -9.19 5.35
C GLY A 101 -10.49 -8.62 4.93
N GLY A 102 -9.45 -8.93 5.71
CA GLY A 102 -8.07 -8.52 5.41
C GLY A 102 -7.57 -9.04 4.06
N ALA A 103 -6.55 -8.39 3.50
CA ALA A 103 -5.97 -8.76 2.20
C ALA A 103 -5.02 -9.97 2.29
N THR A 104 -4.99 -10.69 3.38
CA THR A 104 -4.20 -11.93 3.56
C THR A 104 -4.91 -13.20 3.08
N GLY A 105 -6.10 -13.07 2.50
CA GLY A 105 -6.93 -14.18 2.07
C GLY A 105 -7.91 -14.66 3.15
N GLY A 106 -8.38 -15.90 3.04
CA GLY A 106 -9.36 -16.47 3.98
C GLY A 106 -9.42 -17.99 3.93
N GLY A 107 -9.95 -18.60 4.98
CA GLY A 107 -10.01 -20.04 5.11
C GLY A 107 -8.63 -20.70 5.01
N LEU A 108 -8.45 -21.65 4.11
CA LEU A 108 -7.18 -22.33 3.85
C LEU A 108 -6.25 -21.55 2.90
N SER A 109 -6.74 -20.50 2.25
CA SER A 109 -5.98 -19.66 1.31
C SER A 109 -5.52 -18.39 2.01
N GLN A 110 -4.48 -18.50 2.86
CA GLN A 110 -3.97 -17.40 3.67
C GLN A 110 -2.47 -17.18 3.49
N VAL A 111 -2.06 -15.91 3.62
CA VAL A 111 -0.66 -15.50 3.80
C VAL A 111 -0.41 -15.28 5.29
N LEU A 112 0.70 -15.77 5.78
CA LEU A 112 1.11 -15.67 7.18
C LEU A 112 2.37 -14.79 7.32
N PRO A 113 2.53 -14.05 8.41
CA PRO A 113 1.63 -13.89 9.57
C PRO A 113 0.47 -12.93 9.26
N MET A 114 -0.75 -13.39 9.45
CA MET A 114 -1.95 -12.66 9.05
C MET A 114 -2.15 -11.37 9.85
N GLU A 115 -1.97 -11.43 11.17
CA GLU A 115 -2.19 -10.27 12.05
C GLU A 115 -1.20 -9.16 11.77
N GLU A 116 0.09 -9.47 11.68
CA GLU A 116 1.13 -8.48 11.39
C GLU A 116 0.89 -7.80 10.04
N ILE A 117 0.49 -8.56 9.01
CA ILE A 117 0.23 -8.03 7.69
C ILE A 117 -1.03 -7.16 7.68
N ASN A 118 -2.12 -7.57 8.36
CA ASN A 118 -3.38 -6.86 8.33
C ASN A 118 -3.41 -5.64 9.24
N LEU A 119 -2.71 -5.68 10.39
CA LEU A 119 -2.75 -4.60 11.36
C LEU A 119 -1.76 -3.48 11.04
N HIS A 120 -0.53 -3.84 10.71
CA HIS A 120 0.47 -2.85 10.32
C HIS A 120 1.54 -3.48 9.43
N PHE A 121 1.66 -2.97 8.24
CA PHE A 121 2.65 -3.40 7.27
C PHE A 121 3.29 -2.17 6.58
N THR A 122 4.58 -2.22 6.29
CA THR A 122 5.28 -1.11 5.63
C THR A 122 5.40 -1.34 4.12
N GLY A 123 4.28 -1.56 3.45
CA GLY A 123 4.18 -1.77 2.01
C GLY A 123 3.79 -0.51 1.23
N ASP A 124 3.00 -0.69 0.17
CA ASP A 124 2.61 0.38 -0.74
C ASP A 124 1.65 1.40 -0.10
N ILE A 125 0.70 0.95 0.72
CA ILE A 125 -0.24 1.85 1.41
C ILE A 125 0.51 2.75 2.39
N HIS A 126 1.42 2.19 3.21
CA HIS A 126 2.26 2.97 4.12
C HIS A 126 3.12 3.99 3.35
N ALA A 127 3.74 3.60 2.26
CA ALA A 127 4.56 4.47 1.44
C ALA A 127 3.75 5.63 0.84
N VAL A 128 2.54 5.36 0.32
CA VAL A 128 1.64 6.39 -0.21
C VAL A 128 1.19 7.35 0.88
N THR A 129 0.79 6.84 2.06
CA THR A 129 0.41 7.70 3.20
C THR A 129 1.54 8.67 3.55
N THR A 130 2.76 8.15 3.70
CA THR A 130 3.92 8.96 4.10
C THR A 130 4.25 10.01 3.03
N ALA A 131 4.36 9.61 1.76
CA ALA A 131 4.71 10.52 0.67
C ALA A 131 3.64 11.60 0.44
N HIS A 132 2.37 11.23 0.52
CA HIS A 132 1.26 12.15 0.31
C HIS A 132 1.18 13.21 1.42
N ASN A 133 1.30 12.77 2.68
CA ASN A 133 1.28 13.68 3.82
C ASN A 133 2.54 14.54 3.92
N LEU A 134 3.70 14.03 3.48
CA LEU A 134 4.90 14.84 3.32
C LEU A 134 4.66 15.99 2.33
N LEU A 135 4.08 15.71 1.16
CA LEU A 135 3.74 16.76 0.19
C LEU A 135 2.74 17.76 0.79
N SER A 136 1.73 17.30 1.56
CA SER A 136 0.82 18.21 2.27
C SER A 136 1.56 19.18 3.19
N ALA A 137 2.49 18.64 3.99
CA ALA A 137 3.31 19.46 4.89
C ALA A 137 4.25 20.43 4.13
N MET A 138 4.80 19.99 2.99
CA MET A 138 5.64 20.84 2.15
C MET A 138 4.85 22.00 1.52
N ILE A 139 3.61 21.76 1.08
CA ILE A 139 2.72 22.80 0.58
C ILE A 139 2.44 23.83 1.67
N ASP A 140 2.10 23.38 2.88
CA ASP A 140 1.85 24.29 4.02
C ASP A 140 3.08 25.10 4.39
N ALA A 141 4.25 24.46 4.46
CA ALA A 141 5.50 25.14 4.73
C ALA A 141 5.86 26.16 3.63
N HIS A 142 5.65 25.80 2.38
CA HIS A 142 5.90 26.69 1.25
C HIS A 142 5.06 27.98 1.33
N ILE A 143 3.76 27.84 1.58
CA ILE A 143 2.85 28.98 1.75
C ILE A 143 3.24 29.85 2.95
N HIS A 144 3.65 29.21 4.04
CA HIS A 144 3.99 29.90 5.27
C HIS A 144 5.30 30.70 5.17
N PHE A 145 6.35 30.14 4.56
CA PHE A 145 7.68 30.73 4.60
C PHE A 145 8.04 31.57 3.39
N ASN A 146 7.67 31.22 2.20
CA ASN A 146 8.17 31.87 1.01
C ASN A 146 7.12 32.12 -0.09
N ASN A 147 6.24 31.19 -0.33
CA ASN A 147 5.19 31.24 -1.34
C ASN A 147 5.60 31.83 -2.71
N GLU A 148 6.82 31.51 -3.19
CA GLU A 148 7.36 32.01 -4.47
C GLU A 148 6.46 31.67 -5.67
N THR A 149 5.66 30.61 -5.54
CA THR A 149 4.71 30.17 -6.57
C THR A 149 3.34 30.84 -6.44
N GLU A 150 3.17 31.75 -5.47
CA GLU A 150 1.93 32.50 -5.24
C GLU A 150 0.69 31.59 -5.07
N LEU A 151 0.86 30.43 -4.38
CA LEU A 151 -0.25 29.52 -4.10
C LEU A 151 -1.28 30.22 -3.21
N LEU A 152 -2.53 30.24 -3.67
CA LEU A 152 -3.64 30.75 -2.89
C LEU A 152 -4.16 29.68 -1.95
N PRO A 153 -4.15 29.87 -0.63
CA PRO A 153 -4.59 28.84 0.32
C PRO A 153 -5.99 28.29 0.04
N GLY A 154 -6.91 29.14 -0.41
CA GLY A 154 -8.28 28.74 -0.77
C GLY A 154 -8.42 27.97 -2.09
N SER A 155 -7.37 27.90 -2.91
CA SER A 155 -7.38 27.16 -4.19
C SER A 155 -6.71 25.79 -4.09
N ILE A 156 -6.20 25.40 -2.91
CA ILE A 156 -5.51 24.13 -2.72
C ILE A 156 -6.53 23.02 -2.53
N TYR A 157 -6.52 22.08 -3.46
CA TYR A 157 -7.28 20.83 -3.35
C TYR A 157 -6.31 19.65 -3.24
N TRP A 158 -5.77 19.46 -2.04
CA TRP A 158 -4.85 18.38 -1.72
C TRP A 158 -5.18 17.82 -0.34
N PRO A 159 -6.27 17.02 -0.21
CA PRO A 159 -6.67 16.46 1.07
C PRO A 159 -5.58 15.52 1.60
N ARG A 160 -5.37 15.53 2.90
CA ARG A 160 -4.48 14.58 3.57
C ARG A 160 -5.02 13.16 3.49
N VAL A 161 -4.19 12.19 3.78
CA VAL A 161 -4.61 10.78 3.77
C VAL A 161 -4.25 10.08 5.07
N MET A 162 -5.11 9.15 5.45
CA MET A 162 -4.91 8.25 6.59
C MET A 162 -5.44 6.87 6.21
N ASP A 163 -4.71 5.82 6.58
CA ASP A 163 -5.17 4.45 6.32
C ASP A 163 -6.15 3.97 7.40
N MET A 164 -7.14 4.79 7.69
CA MET A 164 -8.19 4.52 8.68
C MET A 164 -9.47 5.27 8.31
N ASN A 165 -10.63 4.64 8.53
CA ASN A 165 -11.92 5.27 8.34
C ASN A 165 -12.31 6.07 9.59
N ASP A 166 -12.07 7.37 9.56
CA ASP A 166 -12.49 8.29 10.62
C ASP A 166 -13.44 9.35 10.07
N ARG A 167 -14.68 9.33 10.55
CA ARG A 167 -15.72 10.29 10.13
C ARG A 167 -15.44 11.70 10.60
N SER A 168 -14.80 11.87 11.75
CA SER A 168 -14.48 13.17 12.33
C SER A 168 -13.46 13.95 11.51
N LEU A 169 -12.67 13.27 10.71
CA LEU A 169 -11.62 13.85 9.87
C LEU A 169 -12.05 14.16 8.43
N ARG A 170 -13.32 13.94 8.08
CA ARG A 170 -13.83 14.19 6.72
C ARG A 170 -13.89 15.65 6.34
N GLN A 171 -14.06 16.53 7.32
CA GLN A 171 -13.98 17.97 7.18
C GLN A 171 -13.32 18.53 8.43
N ILE A 172 -12.19 19.20 8.27
CA ILE A 172 -11.38 19.77 9.34
C ILE A 172 -10.90 21.15 8.95
N ILE A 173 -10.41 21.89 9.93
CA ILE A 173 -9.68 23.13 9.69
C ILE A 173 -8.24 22.88 10.12
N VAL A 174 -7.30 23.15 9.23
CA VAL A 174 -5.86 23.15 9.50
C VAL A 174 -5.35 24.58 9.67
N GLY A 175 -4.17 24.74 10.29
CA GLY A 175 -3.52 26.03 10.46
C GLY A 175 -4.09 26.90 11.61
N LEU A 176 -4.89 26.31 12.52
CA LEU A 176 -5.35 27.01 13.72
C LEU A 176 -4.20 27.19 14.74
N GLY A 177 -4.31 28.22 15.59
CA GLY A 177 -3.33 28.48 16.67
C GLY A 177 -2.41 29.67 16.40
N GLY A 178 -2.78 30.54 15.47
CA GLY A 178 -2.06 31.79 15.15
C GLY A 178 -1.05 31.64 14.01
N SER A 179 -0.38 32.75 13.69
CA SER A 179 0.49 32.85 12.51
C SER A 179 1.65 31.84 12.46
N GLY A 180 2.10 31.36 13.60
CA GLY A 180 3.16 30.33 13.67
C GLY A 180 2.71 28.95 13.15
N ASN A 181 1.40 28.69 13.07
CA ASN A 181 0.85 27.41 12.64
C ASN A 181 0.35 27.44 11.18
N GLY A 182 0.50 28.56 10.48
CA GLY A 182 0.10 28.69 9.10
C GLY A 182 -1.20 29.47 8.90
N ILE A 183 -1.83 29.29 7.76
CA ILE A 183 -3.06 29.99 7.38
C ILE A 183 -4.26 29.06 7.56
N PRO A 184 -5.28 29.42 8.38
CA PRO A 184 -6.46 28.61 8.56
C PRO A 184 -7.19 28.36 7.22
N ARG A 185 -7.46 27.10 6.91
CA ARG A 185 -8.23 26.68 5.75
C ARG A 185 -8.93 25.34 5.98
N GLU A 186 -9.96 25.09 5.21
CA GLU A 186 -10.60 23.79 5.18
C GLU A 186 -9.69 22.73 4.57
N ASP A 187 -9.75 21.54 5.12
CA ASP A 187 -9.03 20.35 4.65
C ASP A 187 -9.84 19.10 5.01
N SER A 188 -9.36 17.95 4.63
CA SER A 188 -9.96 16.66 4.95
C SER A 188 -8.91 15.57 5.01
N PHE A 189 -9.21 14.47 5.70
CA PHE A 189 -8.49 13.22 5.54
C PHE A 189 -9.32 12.24 4.72
N ARG A 190 -8.71 11.69 3.68
CA ARG A 190 -9.25 10.59 2.89
C ARG A 190 -8.53 9.30 3.23
N ILE A 191 -9.20 8.16 2.98
CA ILE A 191 -8.50 6.88 3.14
C ILE A 191 -7.41 6.74 2.09
N THR A 192 -6.23 6.28 2.48
CA THR A 192 -5.04 6.22 1.61
C THR A 192 -5.28 5.43 0.33
N SER A 193 -6.10 4.38 0.39
CA SER A 193 -6.46 3.57 -0.78
C SER A 193 -7.17 4.38 -1.89
N GLU A 194 -7.92 5.42 -1.56
CA GLU A 194 -8.54 6.33 -2.53
C GLU A 194 -7.51 7.21 -3.22
N ALA A 195 -6.54 7.74 -2.48
CA ALA A 195 -5.46 8.55 -3.05
C ALA A 195 -4.64 7.78 -4.11
N THR A 196 -4.49 6.47 -3.92
CA THR A 196 -3.81 5.60 -4.89
C THR A 196 -4.62 5.39 -6.17
N VAL A 197 -5.95 5.39 -6.08
CA VAL A 197 -6.86 5.26 -7.24
C VAL A 197 -6.85 6.57 -8.06
N ILE A 198 -6.92 7.72 -7.42
CA ILE A 198 -6.88 9.04 -8.08
C ILE A 198 -5.60 9.20 -8.93
N ARG A 199 -4.45 8.69 -8.47
CA ARG A 199 -3.22 8.67 -9.26
C ARG A 199 -3.32 7.84 -10.54
N LYS A 200 -4.06 6.74 -10.54
CA LYS A 200 -4.24 5.91 -11.74
C LYS A 200 -5.15 6.57 -12.78
N GLU A 201 -6.16 7.29 -12.33
CA GLU A 201 -7.09 7.98 -13.23
C GLU A 201 -6.50 9.26 -13.82
N SER A 202 -5.72 10.02 -13.05
CA SER A 202 -5.01 11.19 -13.56
C SER A 202 -3.85 10.85 -14.52
N SER A 203 -3.27 9.66 -14.42
CA SER A 203 -2.24 9.20 -15.36
C SER A 203 -2.80 8.75 -16.72
N LEU A 204 -4.12 8.64 -16.86
CA LEU A 204 -4.77 8.33 -18.14
C LEU A 204 -5.06 9.55 -19.02
N GLY A 205 -4.82 10.77 -18.56
CA GLY A 205 -5.22 11.96 -19.27
C GLY A 205 -4.22 13.12 -19.40
N MET A 206 -3.07 13.10 -18.73
CA MET A 206 -2.05 14.14 -18.93
C MET A 206 -0.65 13.53 -19.05
N PRO A 207 0.13 13.91 -20.08
CA PRO A 207 1.54 13.58 -20.13
C PRO A 207 2.25 14.29 -18.97
N PHE A 208 2.94 13.54 -18.13
CA PHE A 208 3.85 14.13 -17.15
C PHE A 208 4.95 14.87 -17.90
N PRO A 209 5.38 16.05 -17.45
CA PRO A 209 6.60 16.64 -17.95
C PRO A 209 7.75 15.65 -17.72
N GLU A 210 8.51 15.40 -18.76
CA GLU A 210 9.73 14.60 -18.66
C GLU A 210 10.66 15.21 -17.61
N PRO A 211 11.33 14.40 -16.77
CA PRO A 211 12.32 14.93 -15.85
C PRO A 211 13.42 15.62 -16.66
N PRO A 212 14.00 16.73 -16.17
CA PRO A 212 15.09 17.39 -16.84
C PRO A 212 16.22 16.39 -17.09
N SER A 213 16.74 16.40 -18.31
CA SER A 213 17.89 15.60 -18.73
C SER A 213 19.09 15.87 -17.80
N PRO A 214 19.91 14.87 -17.49
CA PRO A 214 21.06 15.00 -16.60
C PRO A 214 22.11 16.00 -17.13
#